data_71128775e4b73ba74292602cf3f0b03f
#
_entry.id   71128775e4b73ba74292602cf3f0b03f
#
_cell.length_a   1.000
_cell.length_b   1.000
_cell.length_c   1.000
_cell.angle_alpha   90.00
_cell.angle_beta   90.00
_cell.angle_gamma   90.00
#
_symmetry.space_group_name_H-M   'P 1'
#
loop_
_entity.id
_entity.type
_entity.pdbx_description
1 polymer ?
#
loop_
_entity_poly.entity_id
_entity_poly.type
_entity_poly.pdbx_seq_one_letter_code
_entity_poly.pdbx_strand_id
1 'polypeptide(L)'
;TIHLLNLNEIKRLLTLSKKNLSPKGRIFIFTLETDNNQLPTFKLMKKKLIKSLERDKKILEIITKLYPYRIKKKFIYKVEIIKKNYLKMIQNRYISTLLSIPKKKLLKGVKEINLKYRDDIKFNDKLICIILKNAN
;
A
#
# COMPACT_ATOMS: atom_id res chain seq x y z
N THR A 1 2.52 -6.14 -5.50
CA THR A 1 3.71 -6.95 -5.94
C THR A 1 5.01 -6.17 -5.71
N ILE A 2 5.11 -4.92 -6.12
CA ILE A 2 6.35 -4.12 -6.01
C ILE A 2 6.88 -4.00 -4.57
N HIS A 3 6.00 -4.03 -3.57
CA HIS A 3 6.36 -4.00 -2.15
C HIS A 3 6.99 -5.32 -1.63
N LEU A 4 7.00 -6.39 -2.44
CA LEU A 4 7.64 -7.66 -2.11
C LEU A 4 9.10 -7.72 -2.61
N LEU A 5 9.48 -6.84 -3.54
CA LEU A 5 10.80 -6.79 -4.13
C LEU A 5 11.75 -5.91 -3.30
N ASN A 6 13.04 -6.23 -3.29
CA ASN A 6 14.04 -5.32 -2.74
C ASN A 6 14.33 -4.15 -3.70
N LEU A 7 15.03 -3.11 -3.23
CA LEU A 7 15.26 -1.89 -4.02
C LEU A 7 16.05 -2.14 -5.31
N ASN A 8 16.98 -3.10 -5.31
CA ASN A 8 17.77 -3.43 -6.51
C ASN A 8 16.92 -4.17 -7.55
N GLU A 9 16.08 -5.10 -7.09
CA GLU A 9 15.10 -5.80 -7.94
C GLU A 9 14.12 -4.82 -8.57
N ILE A 10 13.64 -3.84 -7.80
CA ILE A 10 12.75 -2.79 -8.31
C ILE A 10 13.45 -1.96 -9.40
N LYS A 11 14.70 -1.51 -9.15
CA LYS A 11 15.48 -0.77 -10.15
C LYS A 11 15.65 -1.59 -11.43
N ARG A 12 16.04 -2.86 -11.30
CA ARG A 12 16.21 -3.76 -12.45
C ARG A 12 14.91 -3.94 -13.22
N LEU A 13 13.81 -4.23 -12.52
CA LEU A 13 12.49 -4.38 -13.13
C LEU A 13 12.09 -3.14 -13.91
N LEU A 14 12.19 -1.96 -13.29
CA LEU A 14 11.81 -0.69 -13.92
C LEU A 14 12.72 -0.36 -15.12
N THR A 15 14.02 -0.62 -15.05
CA THR A 15 14.96 -0.43 -16.17
C THR A 15 14.61 -1.35 -17.34
N LEU A 16 14.34 -2.64 -17.08
CA LEU A 16 13.93 -3.60 -18.10
C LEU A 16 12.58 -3.20 -18.70
N SER A 17 11.61 -2.81 -17.87
CA SER A 17 10.31 -2.37 -18.33
C SER A 17 10.42 -1.13 -19.24
N LYS A 18 11.29 -0.16 -18.87
CA LYS A 18 11.53 1.03 -19.68
C LYS A 18 12.11 0.67 -21.06
N LYS A 19 13.09 -0.25 -21.08
CA LYS A 19 13.74 -0.69 -22.33
C LYS A 19 12.76 -1.38 -23.29
N ASN A 20 11.81 -2.14 -22.74
CA ASN A 20 10.84 -2.94 -23.52
C ASN A 20 9.48 -2.23 -23.70
N LEU A 21 9.30 -1.02 -23.18
CA LEU A 21 8.06 -0.27 -23.30
C LEU A 21 7.94 0.29 -24.72
N SER A 22 6.85 -0.02 -25.40
CA SER A 22 6.54 0.58 -26.70
C SER A 22 6.40 2.11 -26.61
N PRO A 23 6.54 2.87 -27.72
CA PRO A 23 6.44 4.33 -27.69
C PRO A 23 5.15 4.86 -27.04
N LYS A 24 4.01 4.18 -27.25
CA LYS A 24 2.72 4.51 -26.65
C LYS A 24 2.40 3.73 -25.37
N GLY A 25 3.30 2.85 -24.96
CA GLY A 25 3.16 1.99 -23.77
C GLY A 25 3.14 2.80 -22.48
N ARG A 26 2.47 2.26 -21.47
CA ARG A 26 2.40 2.86 -20.13
C ARG A 26 2.55 1.77 -19.08
N ILE A 27 3.22 2.12 -17.97
CA ILE A 27 3.30 1.27 -16.79
C ILE A 27 2.47 1.93 -15.69
N PHE A 28 1.56 1.17 -15.11
CA PHE A 28 0.72 1.63 -13.99
C PHE A 28 1.23 0.99 -12.71
N ILE A 29 1.52 1.81 -11.71
CA ILE A 29 1.95 1.39 -10.37
C ILE A 29 0.95 1.88 -9.36
N PHE A 30 0.24 0.96 -8.71
CA PHE A 30 -0.69 1.26 -7.64
C PHE A 30 -0.04 0.97 -6.29
N THR A 31 -0.17 1.90 -5.35
CA THR A 31 0.27 1.76 -3.96
C THR A 31 -0.65 2.51 -3.01
N LEU A 32 -0.58 2.19 -1.73
CA LEU A 32 -1.24 2.99 -0.70
C LEU A 32 -0.65 4.41 -0.67
N GLU A 33 -1.45 5.40 -0.31
CA GLU A 33 -0.92 6.73 -0.03
C GLU A 33 0.03 6.66 1.17
N THR A 34 1.25 7.18 0.96
CA THR A 34 2.32 7.11 1.97
C THR A 34 2.14 8.11 3.10
N ASP A 35 1.40 9.18 2.85
CA ASP A 35 1.11 10.23 3.82
C ASP A 35 -0.39 10.22 4.16
N ASN A 36 -0.73 10.49 5.42
CA ASN A 36 -2.14 10.57 5.89
C ASN A 36 -2.99 9.33 5.62
N ASN A 37 -2.40 8.14 5.73
CA ASN A 37 -3.13 6.89 5.62
C ASN A 37 -4.14 6.73 6.77
N GLN A 38 -5.39 6.39 6.45
CA GLN A 38 -6.51 6.31 7.41
C GLN A 38 -6.98 4.89 7.68
N LEU A 39 -6.23 3.87 7.27
CA LEU A 39 -6.59 2.48 7.54
C LEU A 39 -6.76 2.25 9.05
N PRO A 40 -7.89 1.67 9.49
CA PRO A 40 -8.09 1.33 10.90
C PRO A 40 -7.08 0.27 11.34
N THR A 41 -6.28 0.58 12.35
CA THR A 41 -5.18 -0.28 12.78
C THR A 41 -5.16 -0.47 14.29
N PHE A 42 -4.69 -1.62 14.72
CA PHE A 42 -4.21 -1.83 16.09
C PHE A 42 -2.73 -1.44 16.22
N LYS A 43 -2.24 -1.25 17.43
CA LYS A 43 -0.91 -0.66 17.71
C LYS A 43 0.25 -1.31 16.94
N LEU A 44 0.35 -2.66 16.95
CA LEU A 44 1.43 -3.36 16.25
C LEU A 44 1.30 -3.25 14.72
N MET A 45 0.07 -3.35 14.19
CA MET A 45 -0.23 -3.16 12.77
C MET A 45 0.17 -1.75 12.33
N LYS A 46 -0.19 -0.72 13.09
CA LYS A 46 0.18 0.68 12.81
C LYS A 46 1.69 0.86 12.70
N LYS A 47 2.45 0.30 13.66
CA LYS A 47 3.92 0.36 13.64
C LYS A 47 4.52 -0.28 12.39
N LYS A 48 3.99 -1.43 11.97
CA LYS A 48 4.46 -2.13 10.76
C LYS A 48 4.02 -1.41 9.48
N LEU A 49 2.81 -0.88 9.46
CA LEU A 49 2.30 -0.10 8.32
C LEU A 49 3.16 1.14 8.08
N ILE A 50 3.49 1.90 9.11
CA ILE A 50 4.37 3.09 9.00
C ILE A 50 5.70 2.71 8.34
N LYS A 51 6.37 1.64 8.82
CA LYS A 51 7.63 1.16 8.22
C LYS A 51 7.46 0.76 6.75
N SER A 52 6.35 0.13 6.41
CA SER A 52 6.04 -0.23 5.01
C SER A 52 5.86 1.01 4.15
N LEU A 53 5.12 2.01 4.63
CA LEU A 53 4.88 3.26 3.90
C LEU A 53 6.17 4.10 3.73
N GLU A 54 7.05 4.13 4.73
CA GLU A 54 8.38 4.76 4.60
C GLU A 54 9.22 4.10 3.51
N ARG A 55 9.19 2.77 3.43
CA ARG A 55 9.83 2.02 2.35
C ARG A 55 9.20 2.34 0.99
N ASP A 56 7.89 2.35 0.91
CA ASP A 56 7.17 2.67 -0.32
C ASP A 56 7.48 4.09 -0.80
N LYS A 57 7.66 5.04 0.13
CA LYS A 57 8.12 6.40 -0.20
C LYS A 57 9.49 6.39 -0.89
N LYS A 58 10.46 5.61 -0.40
CA LYS A 58 11.77 5.45 -1.06
C LYS A 58 11.64 4.83 -2.44
N ILE A 59 10.74 3.86 -2.62
CA ILE A 59 10.45 3.26 -3.93
C ILE A 59 9.92 4.32 -4.90
N LEU A 60 8.99 5.16 -4.43
CA LEU A 60 8.44 6.25 -5.24
C LEU A 60 9.49 7.27 -5.65
N GLU A 61 10.47 7.56 -4.79
CA GLU A 61 11.61 8.42 -5.11
C GLU A 61 12.50 7.81 -6.22
N ILE A 62 12.77 6.50 -6.16
CA ILE A 62 13.51 5.78 -7.20
C ILE A 62 12.75 5.83 -8.53
N ILE A 63 11.45 5.55 -8.50
CA ILE A 63 10.58 5.63 -9.69
C ILE A 63 10.64 7.04 -10.29
N THR A 64 10.57 8.05 -9.45
CA THR A 64 10.65 9.46 -9.84
C THR A 64 11.95 9.80 -10.57
N LYS A 65 13.08 9.27 -10.09
CA LYS A 65 14.41 9.49 -10.70
C LYS A 65 14.55 8.76 -12.03
N LEU A 66 14.03 7.54 -12.13
CA LEU A 66 14.14 6.71 -13.35
C LEU A 66 13.19 7.15 -14.48
N TYR A 67 12.05 7.73 -14.10
CA TYR A 67 11.00 8.15 -15.03
C TYR A 67 10.61 9.62 -14.78
N PRO A 68 11.31 10.58 -15.41
CA PRO A 68 10.97 12.01 -15.29
C PRO A 68 9.56 12.30 -15.85
N TYR A 69 9.18 11.63 -16.94
CA TYR A 69 7.84 11.77 -17.54
C TYR A 69 6.86 10.80 -16.89
N ARG A 70 6.09 11.32 -15.91
CA ARG A 70 5.12 10.56 -15.14
C ARG A 70 3.90 11.39 -14.79
N ILE A 71 2.78 10.69 -14.60
CA ILE A 71 1.54 11.27 -14.07
C ILE A 71 1.25 10.59 -12.74
N LYS A 72 0.96 11.37 -11.70
CA LYS A 72 0.52 10.88 -10.40
C LYS A 72 -0.97 11.19 -10.23
N LYS A 73 -1.78 10.16 -9.98
CA LYS A 73 -3.20 10.29 -9.65
C LYS A 73 -3.46 9.77 -8.25
N LYS A 74 -4.33 10.45 -7.52
CA LYS A 74 -4.82 10.00 -6.21
C LYS A 74 -6.25 9.52 -6.35
N PHE A 75 -6.57 8.43 -5.66
CA PHE A 75 -7.91 7.88 -5.54
C PHE A 75 -8.27 7.82 -4.08
N ILE A 76 -9.47 8.29 -3.74
CA ILE A 76 -10.00 8.28 -2.38
C ILE A 76 -11.34 7.59 -2.42
N TYR A 77 -11.45 6.47 -1.70
CA TYR A 77 -12.68 5.71 -1.55
C TYR A 77 -13.18 5.83 -0.11
N LYS A 78 -14.42 6.27 0.04
CA LYS A 78 -15.11 6.22 1.33
C LYS A 78 -15.51 4.78 1.59
N VAL A 79 -14.94 4.19 2.62
CA VAL A 79 -15.23 2.82 3.05
C VAL A 79 -16.10 2.88 4.28
N GLU A 80 -17.21 2.15 4.23
CA GLU A 80 -18.07 1.86 5.37
C GLU A 80 -18.24 0.34 5.43
N ILE A 81 -17.78 -0.28 6.50
CA ILE A 81 -17.74 -1.73 6.62
C ILE A 81 -18.22 -2.17 8.00
N ILE A 82 -19.09 -3.16 8.03
CA ILE A 82 -19.54 -3.80 9.26
C ILE A 82 -18.33 -4.27 10.06
N LYS A 83 -18.23 -3.86 11.33
CA LYS A 83 -17.11 -4.19 12.22
C LYS A 83 -16.72 -5.67 12.18
N LYS A 84 -17.71 -6.58 12.26
CA LYS A 84 -17.48 -8.03 12.19
C LYS A 84 -16.72 -8.44 10.92
N ASN A 85 -17.08 -7.87 9.78
CA ASN A 85 -16.41 -8.18 8.50
C ASN A 85 -14.98 -7.64 8.49
N TYR A 86 -14.76 -6.42 9.00
CA TYR A 86 -13.40 -5.87 9.10
C TYR A 86 -12.50 -6.70 10.01
N LEU A 87 -13.01 -7.15 11.16
CA LEU A 87 -12.27 -8.05 12.07
C LEU A 87 -11.90 -9.37 11.38
N LYS A 88 -12.81 -9.94 10.58
CA LYS A 88 -12.54 -11.13 9.77
C LYS A 88 -11.46 -10.88 8.71
N MET A 89 -11.48 -9.72 8.05
CA MET A 89 -10.42 -9.33 7.10
C MET A 89 -9.05 -9.25 7.79
N ILE A 90 -8.96 -8.67 8.99
CA ILE A 90 -7.72 -8.64 9.78
C ILE A 90 -7.25 -10.06 10.11
N GLN A 91 -8.15 -10.92 10.58
CA GLN A 91 -7.83 -12.32 10.89
C GLN A 91 -7.30 -13.08 9.66
N ASN A 92 -7.87 -12.81 8.49
CA ASN A 92 -7.48 -13.38 7.20
C ASN A 92 -6.28 -12.67 6.55
N ARG A 93 -5.66 -11.72 7.26
CA ARG A 93 -4.43 -11.03 6.82
C ARG A 93 -4.57 -10.35 5.44
N TYR A 94 -5.65 -9.59 5.24
CA TYR A 94 -6.05 -8.98 3.97
C TYR A 94 -5.00 -8.04 3.34
N ILE A 95 -4.03 -7.56 4.11
CA ILE A 95 -2.90 -6.78 3.61
C ILE A 95 -1.55 -7.39 4.04
N SER A 96 -0.52 -7.17 3.23
CA SER A 96 0.82 -7.74 3.43
C SER A 96 1.45 -7.39 4.78
N THR A 97 1.16 -6.23 5.33
CA THR A 97 1.60 -5.79 6.67
C THR A 97 1.22 -6.79 7.77
N LEU A 98 0.13 -7.52 7.60
CA LEU A 98 -0.36 -8.50 8.58
C LEU A 98 0.32 -9.86 8.45
N LEU A 99 0.95 -10.18 7.31
CA LEU A 99 1.54 -11.49 7.03
C LEU A 99 2.62 -11.87 8.05
N SER A 100 3.44 -10.91 8.46
CA SER A 100 4.55 -11.12 9.40
C SER A 100 4.15 -11.03 10.88
N ILE A 101 2.85 -10.88 11.20
CA ILE A 101 2.39 -10.79 12.60
C ILE A 101 2.05 -12.19 13.11
N PRO A 102 2.67 -12.68 14.21
CA PRO A 102 2.32 -13.96 14.79
C PRO A 102 0.83 -14.05 15.18
N LYS A 103 0.21 -15.23 15.01
CA LYS A 103 -1.22 -15.46 15.25
C LYS A 103 -1.69 -14.93 16.61
N LYS A 104 -0.95 -15.22 17.70
CA LYS A 104 -1.28 -14.73 19.06
C LYS A 104 -1.35 -13.20 19.14
N LYS A 105 -0.39 -12.49 18.49
CA LYS A 105 -0.37 -11.02 18.46
C LYS A 105 -1.47 -10.46 17.55
N LEU A 106 -1.78 -11.15 16.45
CA LEU A 106 -2.88 -10.78 15.56
C LEU A 106 -4.22 -10.83 16.30
N LEU A 107 -4.50 -11.91 17.04
CA LEU A 107 -5.72 -12.04 17.82
C LEU A 107 -5.86 -10.97 18.92
N LYS A 108 -4.74 -10.59 19.57
CA LYS A 108 -4.75 -9.43 20.48
C LYS A 108 -5.11 -8.14 19.74
N GLY A 109 -4.56 -7.93 18.54
CA GLY A 109 -4.88 -6.76 17.71
C GLY A 109 -6.35 -6.73 17.26
N VAL A 110 -6.94 -7.88 16.94
CA VAL A 110 -8.38 -8.01 16.65
C VAL A 110 -9.22 -7.54 17.84
N LYS A 111 -8.89 -7.96 19.07
CA LYS A 111 -9.56 -7.49 20.30
C LYS A 111 -9.40 -5.99 20.48
N GLU A 112 -8.20 -5.44 20.22
CA GLU A 112 -7.93 -3.99 20.31
C GLU A 112 -8.84 -3.19 19.37
N ILE A 113 -8.97 -3.61 18.10
CA ILE A 113 -9.88 -2.97 17.14
C ILE A 113 -11.34 -3.11 17.60
N ASN A 114 -11.73 -4.29 18.07
CA ASN A 114 -13.11 -4.53 18.54
C ASN A 114 -13.50 -3.60 19.69
N LEU A 115 -12.58 -3.29 20.60
CA LEU A 115 -12.80 -2.37 21.71
C LEU A 115 -12.80 -0.90 21.26
N LYS A 116 -11.95 -0.58 20.26
CA LYS A 116 -11.78 0.80 19.76
C LYS A 116 -13.01 1.32 18.99
N TYR A 117 -13.66 0.43 18.22
CA TYR A 117 -14.80 0.79 17.38
C TYR A 117 -16.07 0.16 17.95
N ARG A 118 -17.10 0.98 18.22
CA ARG A 118 -18.41 0.51 18.72
C ARG A 118 -19.26 -0.07 17.61
N ASP A 119 -19.34 0.67 16.52
CA ASP A 119 -20.23 0.40 15.38
C ASP A 119 -19.42 0.06 14.11
N ASP A 120 -20.02 0.31 12.94
CA ASP A 120 -19.38 0.15 11.67
C ASP A 120 -18.14 1.02 11.54
N ILE A 121 -17.16 0.49 10.82
CA ILE A 121 -15.87 1.15 10.65
C ILE A 121 -15.93 1.98 9.38
N LYS A 122 -15.71 3.29 9.52
CA LYS A 122 -15.69 4.27 8.42
C LYS A 122 -14.29 4.86 8.29
N PHE A 123 -13.76 4.88 7.08
CA PHE A 123 -12.48 5.50 6.77
C PHE A 123 -12.35 5.82 5.28
N ASN A 124 -11.39 6.66 4.94
CA ASN A 124 -11.03 6.87 3.54
C ASN A 124 -9.85 5.96 3.17
N ASP A 125 -10.08 5.04 2.23
CA ASP A 125 -8.99 4.28 1.61
C ASP A 125 -8.37 5.14 0.51
N LYS A 126 -7.05 5.36 0.62
CA LYS A 126 -6.31 6.29 -0.24
C LYS A 126 -5.25 5.55 -1.02
N LEU A 127 -5.38 5.56 -2.33
CA LEU A 127 -4.45 4.95 -3.26
C LEU A 127 -3.77 6.01 -4.12
N ILE A 128 -2.54 5.72 -4.52
CA ILE A 128 -1.78 6.47 -5.52
C ILE A 128 -1.59 5.56 -6.73
N CYS A 129 -1.87 6.08 -7.91
CA CYS A 129 -1.48 5.49 -9.18
C CYS A 129 -0.40 6.36 -9.82
N ILE A 130 0.75 5.77 -10.11
CA ILE A 130 1.81 6.39 -10.91
C ILE A 130 1.77 5.79 -12.29
N ILE A 131 1.62 6.63 -13.29
CA ILE A 131 1.60 6.26 -14.70
C ILE A 131 2.94 6.69 -15.29
N LEU A 132 3.74 5.73 -15.69
CA LEU A 132 5.03 5.94 -16.33
C LEU A 132 4.89 5.79 -17.85
N LYS A 133 5.57 6.64 -18.59
CA LYS A 133 5.61 6.61 -20.06
C LYS A 133 7.03 6.90 -20.55
N ASN A 134 7.34 6.46 -21.77
CA ASN A 134 8.59 6.87 -22.41
C ASN A 134 8.60 8.38 -22.64
N ALA A 135 9.80 8.96 -22.65
CA ALA A 135 10.02 10.23 -23.30
C ALA A 135 9.80 9.99 -24.79
N ASN A 136 8.85 10.70 -25.38
CA ASN A 136 8.73 10.76 -26.84
C ASN A 136 9.92 11.52 -27.39
#